data_d878116b97aa0d23b1254aeb822fa92e
#
_entry.id   d878116b97aa0d23b1254aeb822fa92e
#
_cell.length_a   1.000
_cell.length_b   1.000
_cell.length_c   1.000
_cell.angle_alpha   90.00
_cell.angle_beta   90.00
_cell.angle_gamma   90.00
#
_symmetry.space_group_name_H-M   'P 1'
#
loop_
_entity.id
_entity.type
_entity.pdbx_description
1 polymer ?
#
loop_
_entity_poly.entity_id
_entity_poly.type
_entity_poly.pdbx_seq_one_letter_code
_entity_poly.pdbx_strand_id
1 'polypeptide(L)'
;MTETTQHIDFSRAGEPLDALPRCSGVYRFFDDDGSLLYVGKSVDIHSRVTQHLNEGRKPGRHQRLISQVARIDCQLTAGEIGALLIENAAIKSEVPLFNRRQ
;
A
#
# COMPACT_ATOMS: atom_id res chain seq x y z
N MET A 1 13.39 9.31 -15.63
CA MET A 1 11.93 9.29 -15.52
C MET A 1 11.47 9.60 -14.12
N THR A 2 10.50 10.43 -14.01
CA THR A 2 9.99 10.86 -12.72
C THR A 2 8.82 9.98 -12.30
N GLU A 3 8.88 9.47 -11.09
CA GLU A 3 7.78 8.70 -10.52
C GLU A 3 6.86 9.63 -9.75
N THR A 4 5.58 9.30 -9.79
CA THR A 4 4.57 10.10 -9.13
C THR A 4 4.12 9.40 -7.86
N THR A 5 4.10 10.15 -6.76
CA THR A 5 3.64 9.63 -5.48
C THR A 5 2.35 10.34 -5.09
N GLN A 6 1.34 9.57 -4.73
CA GLN A 6 0.05 10.09 -4.26
C GLN A 6 -0.17 9.65 -2.84
N HIS A 7 -0.74 10.54 -2.03
CA HIS A 7 -1.04 10.27 -0.62
C HIS A 7 -2.56 10.26 -0.45
N ILE A 8 -3.09 9.18 0.11
CA ILE A 8 -4.52 9.04 0.32
C ILE A 8 -4.75 8.83 1.81
N ASP A 9 -5.49 9.76 2.41
CA ASP A 9 -5.74 9.77 3.86
C ASP A 9 -6.97 8.94 4.16
N PHE A 10 -6.77 7.80 4.79
CA PHE A 10 -7.86 6.89 5.15
C PHE A 10 -8.35 7.10 6.57
N SER A 11 -7.73 8.02 7.31
CA SER A 11 -8.19 8.30 8.68
C SER A 11 -9.49 9.07 8.67
N ARG A 12 -9.86 9.64 7.53
CA ARG A 12 -11.09 10.42 7.40
C ARG A 12 -12.17 9.61 6.73
N ALA A 13 -13.35 9.62 7.31
CA ALA A 13 -14.49 8.97 6.71
C ALA A 13 -14.78 9.62 5.36
N GLY A 14 -15.00 8.80 4.36
CA GLY A 14 -15.38 9.31 3.06
C GLY A 14 -14.26 9.49 2.07
N GLU A 15 -13.02 9.15 2.45
CA GLU A 15 -11.95 9.17 1.46
C GLU A 15 -12.24 8.12 0.41
N PRO A 16 -12.45 8.50 -0.85
CA PRO A 16 -12.94 7.54 -1.84
C PRO A 16 -11.84 6.60 -2.33
N LEU A 17 -12.18 5.32 -2.43
CA LEU A 17 -11.28 4.35 -3.02
C LEU A 17 -10.98 4.67 -4.48
N ASP A 18 -11.89 5.38 -5.13
CA ASP A 18 -11.69 5.77 -6.52
C ASP A 18 -10.49 6.68 -6.72
N ALA A 19 -10.00 7.31 -5.64
CA ALA A 19 -8.79 8.12 -5.73
C ALA A 19 -7.54 7.28 -5.97
N LEU A 20 -7.61 5.98 -5.70
CA LEU A 20 -6.46 5.10 -5.91
C LEU A 20 -6.17 4.94 -7.40
N PRO A 21 -4.89 5.01 -7.80
CA PRO A 21 -4.54 4.90 -9.21
C PRO A 21 -4.75 3.49 -9.76
N ARG A 22 -5.22 3.41 -10.99
CA ARG A 22 -5.41 2.14 -11.67
C ARG A 22 -4.23 1.87 -12.59
N CYS A 23 -3.04 1.89 -11.99
CA CYS A 23 -1.77 1.76 -12.71
C CYS A 23 -0.82 0.89 -11.93
N SER A 24 0.26 0.50 -12.60
CA SER A 24 1.33 -0.23 -11.93
C SER A 24 2.04 0.65 -10.93
N GLY A 25 2.46 0.05 -9.84
CA GLY A 25 3.23 0.79 -8.86
C GLY A 25 3.42 0.07 -7.56
N VAL A 26 3.88 0.84 -6.59
CA VAL A 26 4.13 0.38 -5.23
C VAL A 26 3.24 1.17 -4.29
N TYR A 27 2.61 0.49 -3.35
CA TYR A 27 1.78 1.15 -2.36
C TYR A 27 2.34 0.89 -0.96
N ARG A 28 2.16 1.85 -0.08
CA ARG A 28 2.62 1.78 1.30
C ARG A 28 1.48 2.13 2.22
N PHE A 29 1.27 1.31 3.24
CA PHE A 29 0.25 1.55 4.26
C PHE A 29 0.94 2.11 5.49
N PHE A 30 0.44 3.23 6.01
CA PHE A 30 0.96 3.87 7.23
C PHE A 30 -0.14 3.95 8.29
N ASP A 31 0.27 3.91 9.56
CA ASP A 31 -0.67 4.11 10.65
C ASP A 31 -0.77 5.58 11.03
N ASP A 32 -1.52 5.88 12.09
CA ASP A 32 -1.72 7.25 12.55
C ASP A 32 -0.43 7.95 12.96
N ASP A 33 0.53 7.19 13.42
CA ASP A 33 1.81 7.74 13.86
C ASP A 33 2.78 7.94 12.72
N GLY A 34 2.40 7.54 11.53
CA GLY A 34 3.30 7.60 10.39
C GLY A 34 4.23 6.42 10.27
N SER A 35 4.00 5.38 11.05
CA SER A 35 4.81 4.17 10.96
C SER A 35 4.39 3.35 9.76
N LEU A 36 5.38 2.83 9.04
CA LEU A 36 5.12 2.04 7.85
C LEU A 36 4.68 0.63 8.25
N LEU A 37 3.50 0.25 7.79
CA LEU A 37 2.93 -1.06 8.11
C LEU A 37 3.23 -2.10 7.04
N TYR A 38 3.15 -1.70 5.78
CA TYR A 38 3.21 -2.67 4.70
C TYR A 38 3.61 -1.99 3.39
N VAL A 39 4.38 -2.70 2.57
CA VAL A 39 4.74 -2.29 1.21
C VAL A 39 4.33 -3.40 0.27
N GLY A 40 3.66 -3.03 -0.81
CA GLY A 40 3.27 -4.01 -1.82
C GLY A 40 3.40 -3.43 -3.22
N LYS A 41 3.33 -4.30 -4.21
CA LYS A 41 3.35 -3.89 -5.61
C LYS A 41 2.14 -4.45 -6.32
N SER A 42 1.75 -3.80 -7.42
CA SER A 42 0.65 -4.30 -8.22
C SER A 42 0.72 -3.70 -9.63
N VAL A 43 0.13 -4.40 -10.60
CA VAL A 43 -0.07 -3.83 -11.92
C VAL A 43 -1.29 -2.91 -11.92
N ASP A 44 -2.13 -3.01 -10.89
CA ASP A 44 -3.31 -2.17 -10.73
C ASP A 44 -3.48 -1.93 -9.24
N ILE A 45 -2.96 -0.80 -8.76
CA ILE A 45 -2.97 -0.49 -7.33
C ILE A 45 -4.39 -0.45 -6.79
N HIS A 46 -5.32 0.16 -7.54
CA HIS A 46 -6.70 0.25 -7.08
C HIS A 46 -7.28 -1.12 -6.76
N SER A 47 -7.14 -2.07 -7.67
CA SER A 47 -7.66 -3.42 -7.48
C SER A 47 -7.01 -4.12 -6.30
N ARG A 48 -5.69 -3.98 -6.18
CA ARG A 48 -4.95 -4.66 -5.14
C ARG A 48 -5.28 -4.12 -3.77
N VAL A 49 -5.35 -2.80 -3.62
CA VAL A 49 -5.68 -2.20 -2.33
C VAL A 49 -7.12 -2.52 -1.96
N THR A 50 -8.03 -2.49 -2.93
CA THR A 50 -9.42 -2.86 -2.68
C THR A 50 -9.50 -4.30 -2.17
N GLN A 51 -8.71 -5.20 -2.74
CA GLN A 51 -8.66 -6.59 -2.29
C GLN A 51 -8.16 -6.68 -0.85
N HIS A 52 -7.13 -5.92 -0.51
CA HIS A 52 -6.63 -5.87 0.87
C HIS A 52 -7.72 -5.46 1.84
N LEU A 53 -8.46 -4.41 1.48
CA LEU A 53 -9.51 -3.90 2.36
C LEU A 53 -10.62 -4.92 2.55
N ASN A 54 -10.97 -5.64 1.49
CA ASN A 54 -11.99 -6.67 1.60
C ASN A 54 -11.53 -7.84 2.45
N GLU A 55 -10.28 -8.26 2.29
CA GLU A 55 -9.75 -9.36 3.10
C GLU A 55 -9.57 -8.95 4.55
N GLY A 56 -9.41 -7.67 4.81
CA GLY A 56 -9.30 -7.17 6.17
C GLY A 56 -10.58 -7.30 6.97
N ARG A 57 -11.70 -7.65 6.33
CA ARG A 57 -12.95 -7.88 7.05
C ARG A 57 -12.98 -9.22 7.76
N LYS A 58 -12.08 -10.14 7.41
CA LYS A 58 -12.01 -11.45 8.02
C LYS A 58 -11.04 -11.41 9.19
N PRO A 59 -11.33 -12.14 10.28
CA PRO A 59 -10.42 -12.16 11.43
C PRO A 59 -9.05 -12.70 11.05
N GLY A 60 -8.02 -12.14 11.66
CA GLY A 60 -6.68 -12.64 11.47
C GLY A 60 -5.67 -11.53 11.29
N ARG A 61 -4.50 -11.92 10.79
CA ARG A 61 -3.39 -10.98 10.63
C ARG A 61 -3.74 -9.84 9.68
N HIS A 62 -4.44 -10.16 8.61
CA HIS A 62 -4.81 -9.14 7.63
C HIS A 62 -5.75 -8.10 8.23
N GLN A 63 -6.66 -8.53 9.08
CA GLN A 63 -7.54 -7.58 9.76
C GLN A 63 -6.74 -6.66 10.66
N ARG A 64 -5.73 -7.18 11.35
CA ARG A 64 -4.89 -6.33 12.21
C ARG A 64 -4.13 -5.31 11.40
N LEU A 65 -3.66 -5.68 10.20
CA LEU A 65 -3.01 -4.72 9.33
C LEU A 65 -3.98 -3.62 8.91
N ILE A 66 -5.12 -4.00 8.34
CA ILE A 66 -6.05 -3.04 7.77
C ILE A 66 -6.65 -2.11 8.82
N SER A 67 -6.87 -2.62 10.03
CA SER A 67 -7.47 -1.80 11.09
C SER A 67 -6.57 -0.65 11.52
N GLN A 68 -5.28 -0.72 11.21
CA GLN A 68 -4.32 0.31 11.60
C GLN A 68 -4.04 1.30 10.49
N VAL A 69 -4.50 1.04 9.27
CA VAL A 69 -4.15 1.89 8.13
C VAL A 69 -4.83 3.24 8.25
N ALA A 70 -4.03 4.30 8.25
CA ALA A 70 -4.54 5.67 8.26
C ALA A 70 -4.22 6.40 6.97
N ARG A 71 -3.16 6.00 6.28
CA ARG A 71 -2.75 6.63 5.03
C ARG A 71 -2.17 5.60 4.09
N ILE A 72 -2.42 5.79 2.80
CA ILE A 72 -1.86 4.95 1.75
C ILE A 72 -1.11 5.86 0.78
N ASP A 73 0.17 5.56 0.58
CA ASP A 73 0.97 6.26 -0.43
C ASP A 73 1.11 5.35 -1.63
N CYS A 74 0.91 5.91 -2.81
CA CYS A 74 1.00 5.16 -4.06
C CYS A 74 2.08 5.78 -4.92
N GLN A 75 3.10 4.99 -5.25
CA GLN A 75 4.21 5.41 -6.08
C GLN A 75 4.07 4.71 -7.42
N LEU A 76 3.75 5.48 -8.46
CA LEU A 76 3.50 4.93 -9.79
C LEU A 76 4.81 4.60 -10.48
N THR A 77 4.82 3.50 -11.21
CA THR A 77 6.01 3.08 -11.95
C THR A 77 5.64 2.83 -13.40
N ALA A 78 6.65 2.73 -14.25
CA ALA A 78 6.44 2.52 -15.68
C ALA A 78 6.08 1.07 -16.03
N GLY A 79 6.11 0.17 -15.07
CA GLY A 79 5.75 -1.23 -15.33
C GLY A 79 6.08 -2.11 -14.15
N GLU A 80 5.93 -3.42 -14.37
CA GLU A 80 6.08 -4.37 -13.27
C GLU A 80 7.50 -4.47 -12.77
N ILE A 81 8.48 -4.37 -13.66
CA ILE A 81 9.88 -4.50 -13.25
C ILE A 81 10.26 -3.35 -12.34
N GLY A 82 9.85 -2.12 -12.69
CA GLY A 82 10.11 -0.98 -11.82
C GLY A 82 9.46 -1.14 -10.47
N ALA A 83 8.21 -1.61 -10.44
CA ALA A 83 7.52 -1.83 -9.18
C ALA A 83 8.21 -2.89 -8.34
N LEU A 84 8.67 -3.96 -8.97
CA LEU A 84 9.35 -5.04 -8.25
C LEU A 84 10.64 -4.54 -7.60
N LEU A 85 11.44 -3.76 -8.34
CA LEU A 85 12.69 -3.26 -7.80
C LEU A 85 12.46 -2.31 -6.63
N ILE A 86 11.47 -1.44 -6.74
CA ILE A 86 11.15 -0.50 -5.67
C ILE A 86 10.62 -1.23 -4.46
N GLU A 87 9.73 -2.21 -4.66
CA GLU A 87 9.19 -2.97 -3.55
C GLU A 87 10.29 -3.70 -2.79
N ASN A 88 11.19 -4.37 -3.51
CA ASN A 88 12.27 -5.09 -2.86
C ASN A 88 13.17 -4.17 -2.06
N ALA A 89 13.52 -3.03 -2.65
CA ALA A 89 14.38 -2.06 -1.96
C ALA A 89 13.68 -1.50 -0.72
N ALA A 90 12.39 -1.21 -0.82
CA ALA A 90 11.63 -0.65 0.30
C ALA A 90 11.52 -1.65 1.44
N ILE A 91 11.24 -2.91 1.13
CA ILE A 91 11.12 -3.92 2.18
C ILE A 91 12.43 -4.07 2.94
N LYS A 92 13.55 -4.05 2.20
CA LYS A 92 14.87 -4.19 2.84
C LYS A 92 15.25 -2.98 3.66
N SER A 93 15.00 -1.77 3.15
CA SER A 93 15.49 -0.55 3.79
C SER A 93 14.50 0.04 4.79
N GLU A 94 13.20 -0.11 4.54
CA GLU A 94 12.17 0.52 5.38
C GLU A 94 11.62 -0.43 6.44
N VAL A 95 11.79 -1.72 6.28
CA VAL A 95 11.43 -2.77 7.24
C VAL A 95 9.99 -2.61 7.75
N PRO A 96 9.01 -2.76 6.86
CA PRO A 96 7.60 -2.59 7.26
C PRO A 96 7.17 -3.66 8.26
N LEU A 97 6.28 -3.28 9.17
CA LEU A 97 5.88 -4.14 10.26
C LEU A 97 5.19 -5.43 9.80
N PHE A 98 4.45 -5.37 8.70
CA PHE A 98 3.65 -6.51 8.25
C PHE A 98 4.20 -7.22 7.01
N ASN A 99 5.34 -6.82 6.49
CA ASN A 99 5.99 -7.50 5.38
C ASN A 99 6.90 -8.62 5.89
N ARG A 100 6.34 -9.46 6.73
CA ARG A 100 7.15 -10.49 7.33
C ARG A 100 7.35 -11.66 6.36
N ARG A 101 8.57 -12.13 6.33
CA ARG A 101 8.90 -13.35 5.57
C ARG A 101 8.31 -14.55 6.27
N GLN A 102 7.77 -15.43 5.51
CA GLN A 102 7.12 -16.61 6.06
C GLN A 102 7.95 -17.85 5.84
#